data_5f0f104341a45c42161195160edb1f79
#
_entry.id   5f0f104341a45c42161195160edb1f79
#
_cell.length_a   1.000
_cell.length_b   1.000
_cell.length_c   1.000
_cell.angle_alpha   90.00
_cell.angle_beta   90.00
_cell.angle_gamma   90.00
#
_symmetry.space_group_name_H-M   'P 1'
#
loop_
_entity.id
_entity.type
_entity.pdbx_description
1 polymer ?
#
loop_
_entity_poly.entity_id
_entity_poly.type
_entity_poly.pdbx_seq_one_letter_code
_entity_poly.pdbx_strand_id
1 'polypeptide(L)'
;VNIRDTKDMLTDGMALPGVYGADSPSMNSAELRTKGYELSVSWRDQFKLAGKPFEYSVGFNLSDYKSVITKYDNNPNKSLTNLTKGDYYVGMEIGEIWGFKTDGFFKTTEEAQAYAKEVDLSYSTGRLTGGWQAGDLKFVDLDGNGVWGVGNDTVDKPGDRTILGNSLPTLSYGINASIRWMGFDASVFFQGTGNHYWYPHGEMMPFWGCYSYPYLSYLPTDFLGKVWAEDNPNSYFPRARAYSSSGGYLSKVNDRYLQNIRYLRLKNLTVGYTIPATLTNKAD
;
A
#
# COMPACT_ATOMS: atom_id res chain seq x y z
N VAL A 1 -18.30 -11.78 -13.59
CA VAL A 1 -17.29 -10.90 -14.19
C VAL A 1 -17.98 -9.64 -14.65
N ASN A 2 -17.42 -8.50 -14.31
CA ASN A 2 -17.98 -7.19 -14.59
C ASN A 2 -16.95 -6.35 -15.37
N ILE A 3 -17.39 -5.67 -16.43
CA ILE A 3 -16.57 -4.73 -17.20
C ILE A 3 -17.34 -3.43 -17.32
N ARG A 4 -16.70 -2.33 -16.93
CA ARG A 4 -17.27 -0.99 -17.01
C ARG A 4 -16.28 -0.04 -17.67
N ASP A 5 -16.71 0.61 -18.74
CA ASP A 5 -15.98 1.69 -19.41
C ASP A 5 -16.59 3.03 -18.96
N THR A 6 -15.76 3.89 -18.42
CA THR A 6 -16.11 5.28 -18.07
C THR A 6 -15.37 6.18 -19.05
N LYS A 7 -16.13 6.98 -19.80
CA LYS A 7 -15.62 7.87 -20.85
C LYS A 7 -15.87 9.34 -20.49
N ASP A 8 -15.18 10.20 -21.20
CA ASP A 8 -15.37 11.66 -21.13
C ASP A 8 -15.22 12.22 -19.71
N MET A 9 -14.27 11.66 -18.96
CA MET A 9 -13.98 12.14 -17.61
C MET A 9 -13.29 13.51 -17.67
N LEU A 10 -13.78 14.44 -16.83
CA LEU A 10 -13.18 15.75 -16.66
C LEU A 10 -11.84 15.63 -15.92
N THR A 11 -10.83 16.23 -16.51
CA THR A 11 -9.52 16.45 -15.88
C THR A 11 -9.06 17.88 -16.14
N ASP A 12 -8.05 18.33 -15.42
CA ASP A 12 -7.41 19.61 -15.77
C ASP A 12 -6.86 19.51 -17.20
N GLY A 13 -7.08 20.53 -18.00
CA GLY A 13 -6.55 20.61 -19.36
C GLY A 13 -5.02 20.75 -19.38
N MET A 14 -4.42 20.68 -20.57
CA MET A 14 -3.00 20.97 -20.72
C MET A 14 -2.66 22.36 -20.19
N ALA A 15 -1.52 22.48 -19.51
CA ALA A 15 -1.06 23.76 -18.97
C ALA A 15 -0.98 24.81 -20.11
N LEU A 16 -1.68 25.92 -19.90
CA LEU A 16 -1.60 27.06 -20.84
C LEU A 16 -0.27 27.79 -20.63
N PRO A 17 0.34 28.34 -21.70
CA PRO A 17 1.46 29.25 -21.55
C PRO A 17 1.13 30.40 -20.60
N GLY A 18 2.06 30.75 -19.70
CA GLY A 18 1.85 31.77 -18.65
C GLY A 18 1.41 33.15 -19.16
N VAL A 19 1.59 33.43 -20.44
CA VAL A 19 1.15 34.66 -21.10
C VAL A 19 -0.40 34.81 -21.17
N TYR A 20 -1.12 33.70 -21.02
CA TYR A 20 -2.59 33.75 -21.01
C TYR A 20 -3.18 34.26 -19.69
N GLY A 21 -2.41 34.21 -18.59
CA GLY A 21 -2.83 34.70 -17.28
C GLY A 21 -4.08 34.00 -16.71
N ALA A 22 -4.42 32.81 -17.21
CA ALA A 22 -5.56 32.01 -16.79
C ALA A 22 -5.16 30.57 -16.52
N ASP A 23 -5.86 29.93 -15.60
CA ASP A 23 -5.69 28.50 -15.32
C ASP A 23 -6.20 27.65 -16.49
N SER A 24 -5.69 26.45 -16.60
CA SER A 24 -6.13 25.49 -17.61
C SER A 24 -7.59 25.14 -17.43
N PRO A 25 -8.42 25.22 -18.48
CA PRO A 25 -9.81 24.77 -18.39
C PRO A 25 -9.89 23.26 -18.21
N SER A 26 -10.90 22.79 -17.47
CA SER A 26 -11.19 21.36 -17.40
C SER A 26 -11.63 20.82 -18.77
N MET A 27 -11.17 19.66 -19.13
CA MET A 27 -11.42 19.00 -20.43
C MET A 27 -11.85 17.55 -20.23
N ASN A 28 -12.63 17.02 -21.16
CA ASN A 28 -13.00 15.60 -21.24
C ASN A 28 -11.83 14.79 -21.84
N SER A 29 -10.77 14.63 -21.08
CA SER A 29 -9.49 14.11 -21.58
C SER A 29 -9.08 12.76 -20.99
N ALA A 30 -9.95 12.09 -20.23
CA ALA A 30 -9.63 10.80 -19.65
C ALA A 30 -10.73 9.76 -19.85
N GLU A 31 -10.31 8.51 -20.00
CA GLU A 31 -11.18 7.32 -20.00
C GLU A 31 -10.59 6.23 -19.14
N LEU A 32 -11.45 5.43 -18.53
CA LEU A 32 -11.09 4.38 -17.59
C LEU A 32 -11.84 3.08 -17.93
N ARG A 33 -11.15 1.96 -17.90
CA ARG A 33 -11.75 0.64 -17.95
C ARG A 33 -11.54 -0.10 -16.65
N THR A 34 -12.64 -0.43 -15.99
CA THR A 34 -12.63 -1.28 -14.79
C THR A 34 -13.08 -2.68 -15.15
N LYS A 35 -12.28 -3.67 -14.79
CA LYS A 35 -12.63 -5.09 -14.87
C LYS A 35 -12.60 -5.68 -13.48
N GLY A 36 -13.63 -6.44 -13.13
CA GLY A 36 -13.72 -7.05 -11.84
C GLY A 36 -14.50 -8.35 -11.85
N TYR A 37 -14.43 -9.06 -10.74
CA TYR A 37 -15.25 -10.23 -10.49
C TYR A 37 -15.79 -10.20 -9.06
N GLU A 38 -16.95 -10.80 -8.91
CA GLU A 38 -17.60 -11.01 -7.62
C GLU A 38 -18.00 -12.49 -7.52
N LEU A 39 -17.73 -13.08 -6.38
CA LEU A 39 -18.12 -14.44 -6.04
C LEU A 39 -18.84 -14.40 -4.71
N SER A 40 -20.02 -15.02 -4.66
CA SER A 40 -20.75 -15.25 -3.41
C SER A 40 -21.15 -16.71 -3.34
N VAL A 41 -20.73 -17.36 -2.26
CA VAL A 41 -21.07 -18.76 -1.98
C VAL A 41 -21.67 -18.82 -0.59
N SER A 42 -22.80 -19.51 -0.47
CA SER A 42 -23.44 -19.75 0.84
C SER A 42 -23.87 -21.19 0.93
N TRP A 43 -23.69 -21.75 2.11
CA TRP A 43 -24.13 -23.08 2.47
C TRP A 43 -24.97 -23.03 3.74
N ARG A 44 -26.10 -23.73 3.76
CA ARG A 44 -26.93 -23.88 4.93
C ARG A 44 -27.37 -25.33 5.02
N ASP A 45 -27.29 -25.91 6.22
CA ASP A 45 -27.70 -27.27 6.45
C ASP A 45 -28.15 -27.44 7.89
N GLN A 46 -28.81 -28.58 8.17
CA GLN A 46 -29.24 -28.97 9.49
C GLN A 46 -29.09 -30.48 9.72
N PHE A 47 -28.75 -30.85 10.93
CA PHE A 47 -28.68 -32.23 11.34
C PHE A 47 -29.12 -32.40 12.82
N LYS A 48 -29.27 -33.62 13.29
CA LYS A 48 -29.58 -33.86 14.71
C LYS A 48 -28.31 -34.03 15.52
N LEU A 49 -28.06 -33.10 16.46
CA LEU A 49 -27.00 -33.18 17.44
C LEU A 49 -27.61 -33.48 18.81
N ALA A 50 -27.21 -34.60 19.45
CA ALA A 50 -27.81 -35.06 20.70
C ALA A 50 -29.36 -35.15 20.66
N GLY A 51 -29.92 -35.62 19.52
CA GLY A 51 -31.35 -35.77 19.31
C GLY A 51 -32.13 -34.46 19.07
N LYS A 52 -31.48 -33.31 19.05
CA LYS A 52 -32.07 -31.99 18.81
C LYS A 52 -31.58 -31.41 17.48
N PRO A 53 -32.38 -30.59 16.75
CA PRO A 53 -31.97 -29.97 15.52
C PRO A 53 -30.80 -29.00 15.77
N PHE A 54 -29.75 -29.15 15.00
CA PHE A 54 -28.62 -28.22 14.92
C PHE A 54 -28.62 -27.62 13.51
N GLU A 55 -28.72 -26.31 13.43
CA GLU A 55 -28.71 -25.57 12.18
C GLU A 55 -27.42 -24.80 12.09
N TYR A 56 -26.80 -24.74 10.89
CA TYR A 56 -25.66 -23.90 10.63
C TYR A 56 -25.71 -23.29 9.24
N SER A 57 -25.09 -22.16 9.10
CA SER A 57 -24.82 -21.55 7.79
C SER A 57 -23.41 -20.97 7.72
N VAL A 58 -22.83 -21.07 6.55
CA VAL A 58 -21.53 -20.42 6.24
C VAL A 58 -21.68 -19.71 4.91
N GLY A 59 -21.21 -18.47 4.84
CA GLY A 59 -21.18 -17.68 3.63
C GLY A 59 -19.81 -17.08 3.40
N PHE A 60 -19.42 -17.00 2.15
CA PHE A 60 -18.17 -16.37 1.70
C PHE A 60 -18.47 -15.44 0.51
N ASN A 61 -17.98 -14.22 0.61
CA ASN A 61 -18.04 -13.24 -0.46
C ASN A 61 -16.61 -12.81 -0.81
N LEU A 62 -16.33 -12.70 -2.09
CA LEU A 62 -15.04 -12.25 -2.63
C LEU A 62 -15.31 -11.30 -3.78
N SER A 63 -14.64 -10.17 -3.79
CA SER A 63 -14.63 -9.23 -4.92
C SER A 63 -13.23 -8.72 -5.17
N ASP A 64 -12.89 -8.57 -6.44
CA ASP A 64 -11.65 -7.93 -6.86
C ASP A 64 -11.88 -7.15 -8.14
N TYR A 65 -11.12 -6.09 -8.33
CA TYR A 65 -11.20 -5.26 -9.52
C TYR A 65 -9.88 -4.59 -9.85
N LYS A 66 -9.70 -4.28 -11.13
CA LYS A 66 -8.62 -3.47 -11.67
C LYS A 66 -9.20 -2.37 -12.55
N SER A 67 -8.75 -1.16 -12.30
CA SER A 67 -9.14 0.03 -13.08
C SER A 67 -7.93 0.55 -13.83
N VAL A 68 -7.96 0.46 -15.15
CA VAL A 68 -6.86 0.85 -16.03
C VAL A 68 -7.27 2.06 -16.86
N ILE A 69 -6.40 3.04 -16.92
CA ILE A 69 -6.58 4.24 -17.74
C ILE A 69 -6.40 3.88 -19.19
N THR A 70 -7.44 4.12 -20.00
CA THR A 70 -7.45 3.82 -21.44
C THR A 70 -7.20 5.04 -22.31
N LYS A 71 -7.46 6.24 -21.76
CA LYS A 71 -7.16 7.53 -22.39
C LYS A 71 -6.76 8.54 -21.33
N TYR A 72 -5.71 9.31 -21.58
CA TYR A 72 -5.30 10.45 -20.77
C TYR A 72 -4.41 11.38 -21.60
N ASP A 73 -4.96 12.52 -22.01
CA ASP A 73 -4.32 13.37 -23.00
C ASP A 73 -3.25 14.30 -22.38
N ASN A 74 -3.27 14.49 -21.04
CA ASN A 74 -2.38 15.42 -20.36
C ASN A 74 -0.96 14.87 -20.12
N ASN A 75 -0.73 13.57 -20.34
CA ASN A 75 0.58 12.94 -20.16
C ASN A 75 0.90 12.00 -21.33
N PRO A 76 1.09 12.53 -22.56
CA PRO A 76 1.33 11.70 -23.75
C PRO A 76 2.67 10.95 -23.68
N ASN A 77 3.66 11.49 -22.96
CA ASN A 77 4.98 10.88 -22.80
C ASN A 77 5.03 9.86 -21.66
N LYS A 78 3.91 9.60 -20.97
CA LYS A 78 3.83 8.74 -19.80
C LYS A 78 4.89 9.06 -18.74
N SER A 79 5.06 10.36 -18.45
CA SER A 79 5.98 10.82 -17.42
C SER A 79 5.58 10.30 -16.05
N LEU A 80 6.58 9.98 -15.22
CA LEU A 80 6.43 9.55 -13.83
C LEU A 80 6.82 10.65 -12.82
N THR A 81 7.07 11.88 -13.31
CA THR A 81 7.63 12.98 -12.50
C THR A 81 6.71 13.39 -11.35
N ASN A 82 5.41 13.45 -11.56
CA ASN A 82 4.42 13.99 -10.63
C ASN A 82 3.38 12.97 -10.18
N LEU A 83 3.72 11.70 -10.08
CA LEU A 83 2.79 10.64 -9.66
C LEU A 83 2.10 10.93 -8.33
N THR A 84 2.77 11.64 -7.42
CA THR A 84 2.19 12.08 -6.14
C THR A 84 1.18 13.23 -6.29
N LYS A 85 1.19 13.93 -7.42
CA LYS A 85 0.26 15.03 -7.74
C LYS A 85 -0.85 14.62 -8.70
N GLY A 86 -0.96 13.31 -9.00
CA GLY A 86 -2.03 12.78 -9.84
C GLY A 86 -1.71 12.76 -11.33
N ASP A 87 -0.44 12.77 -11.72
CA ASP A 87 -0.07 12.53 -13.10
C ASP A 87 -0.36 11.06 -13.45
N TYR A 88 -1.37 10.88 -14.22
CA TYR A 88 -1.80 9.60 -14.75
C TYR A 88 -1.18 9.37 -16.14
N TYR A 89 -1.18 8.13 -16.61
CA TYR A 89 -0.76 7.79 -17.97
C TYR A 89 -1.60 6.64 -18.53
N VAL A 90 -1.66 6.54 -19.85
CA VAL A 90 -2.39 5.46 -20.51
C VAL A 90 -1.72 4.12 -20.22
N GLY A 91 -2.52 3.17 -19.73
CA GLY A 91 -2.08 1.86 -19.29
C GLY A 91 -1.85 1.76 -17.77
N MET A 92 -1.88 2.85 -17.03
CA MET A 92 -1.75 2.85 -15.56
C MET A 92 -2.93 2.13 -14.90
N GLU A 93 -2.65 1.24 -13.98
CA GLU A 93 -3.64 0.77 -13.02
C GLU A 93 -3.78 1.83 -11.92
N ILE A 94 -4.99 2.29 -11.65
CA ILE A 94 -5.21 3.33 -10.62
C ILE A 94 -4.70 2.83 -9.27
N GLY A 95 -3.90 3.67 -8.62
CA GLY A 95 -3.30 3.37 -7.31
C GLY A 95 -1.92 2.73 -7.35
N GLU A 96 -1.31 2.54 -8.53
CA GLU A 96 0.08 2.04 -8.63
C GLU A 96 1.03 2.86 -7.77
N ILE A 97 1.91 2.15 -7.06
CA ILE A 97 2.99 2.74 -6.28
C ILE A 97 4.31 2.37 -6.96
N TRP A 98 4.92 3.38 -7.59
CA TRP A 98 6.25 3.26 -8.17
C TRP A 98 7.33 3.52 -7.12
N GLY A 99 8.40 2.73 -7.15
CA GLY A 99 9.52 2.91 -6.23
C GLY A 99 10.70 2.03 -6.56
N PHE A 100 11.71 2.11 -5.71
CA PHE A 100 12.99 1.44 -5.87
C PHE A 100 13.03 0.12 -5.11
N LYS A 101 13.80 -0.83 -5.64
CA LYS A 101 14.15 -2.07 -4.97
C LYS A 101 15.36 -1.87 -4.06
N THR A 102 15.40 -2.62 -2.97
CA THR A 102 16.49 -2.57 -1.99
C THR A 102 17.03 -3.97 -1.70
N ASP A 103 18.33 -4.02 -1.35
CA ASP A 103 19.06 -5.24 -0.98
C ASP A 103 19.59 -5.12 0.47
N GLY A 104 18.68 -4.83 1.41
CA GLY A 104 19.03 -4.67 2.82
C GLY A 104 19.89 -3.45 3.12
N PHE A 105 20.80 -3.59 4.08
CA PHE A 105 21.75 -2.54 4.48
C PHE A 105 23.17 -2.93 4.10
N PHE A 106 24.00 -1.94 3.80
CA PHE A 106 25.44 -2.17 3.71
C PHE A 106 25.97 -2.69 5.04
N LYS A 107 26.72 -3.78 4.99
CA LYS A 107 27.26 -4.43 6.19
C LYS A 107 28.48 -3.69 6.73
N THR A 108 29.31 -3.17 5.83
CA THR A 108 30.51 -2.40 6.18
C THR A 108 30.60 -1.11 5.35
N THR A 109 31.39 -0.18 5.83
CA THR A 109 31.62 1.08 5.09
C THR A 109 32.42 0.85 3.81
N GLU A 110 33.35 -0.12 3.83
CA GLU A 110 34.12 -0.54 2.65
C GLU A 110 33.21 -1.11 1.57
N GLU A 111 32.21 -1.94 1.94
CA GLU A 111 31.18 -2.44 1.01
C GLU A 111 30.41 -1.28 0.38
N ALA A 112 29.93 -0.33 1.20
CA ALA A 112 29.19 0.83 0.71
C ALA A 112 30.00 1.68 -0.26
N GLN A 113 31.28 1.90 0.05
CA GLN A 113 32.21 2.67 -0.80
C GLN A 113 32.59 1.92 -2.08
N ALA A 114 32.74 0.62 -2.01
CA ALA A 114 32.99 -0.22 -3.19
C ALA A 114 31.77 -0.18 -4.13
N TYR A 115 30.58 -0.39 -3.59
CA TYR A 115 29.34 -0.33 -4.35
C TYR A 115 29.12 1.05 -4.99
N ALA A 116 29.40 2.15 -4.26
CA ALA A 116 29.28 3.52 -4.78
C ALA A 116 30.33 3.88 -5.87
N LYS A 117 31.35 3.03 -6.10
CA LYS A 117 32.26 3.14 -7.26
C LYS A 117 31.75 2.40 -8.49
N GLU A 118 30.96 1.35 -8.29
CA GLU A 118 30.36 0.54 -9.35
C GLU A 118 29.04 1.14 -9.83
N VAL A 119 28.26 1.68 -8.90
CA VAL A 119 26.95 2.28 -9.15
C VAL A 119 26.97 3.73 -8.68
N ASP A 120 26.69 4.67 -9.56
CA ASP A 120 26.52 6.07 -9.20
C ASP A 120 25.25 6.27 -8.36
N LEU A 121 25.42 6.49 -7.07
CA LEU A 121 24.34 6.72 -6.11
C LEU A 121 24.04 8.22 -5.89
N SER A 122 24.49 9.09 -6.76
CA SER A 122 24.41 10.56 -6.60
C SER A 122 22.97 11.10 -6.68
N TYR A 123 22.03 10.33 -7.22
CA TYR A 123 20.63 10.72 -7.38
C TYR A 123 19.97 11.20 -6.07
N SER A 124 20.38 10.70 -4.92
CA SER A 124 19.82 11.11 -3.63
C SER A 124 20.84 11.09 -2.50
N THR A 125 21.91 11.89 -2.66
CA THR A 125 22.94 12.07 -1.62
C THR A 125 22.58 13.16 -0.61
N GLY A 126 21.48 13.86 -0.79
CA GLY A 126 20.99 14.83 0.17
C GLY A 126 20.88 14.23 1.58
N ARG A 127 21.49 14.90 2.57
CA ARG A 127 21.53 14.45 3.98
C ARG A 127 22.46 13.24 4.26
N LEU A 128 23.31 12.83 3.33
CA LEU A 128 24.35 11.82 3.52
C LEU A 128 25.67 12.46 3.97
N THR A 129 25.71 12.99 5.18
CA THR A 129 26.96 13.52 5.75
C THR A 129 27.95 12.36 5.91
N GLY A 130 29.14 12.50 5.28
CA GLY A 130 30.19 11.47 5.29
C GLY A 130 30.01 10.35 4.26
N GLY A 131 29.09 10.52 3.29
CA GLY A 131 28.85 9.55 2.21
C GLY A 131 28.10 8.28 2.65
N TRP A 132 28.06 7.30 1.77
CA TRP A 132 27.47 6.00 2.02
C TRP A 132 28.34 5.17 2.98
N GLN A 133 27.72 4.55 3.98
CA GLN A 133 28.40 3.86 5.07
C GLN A 133 27.62 2.62 5.49
N ALA A 134 28.25 1.80 6.35
CA ALA A 134 27.61 0.67 7.00
C ALA A 134 26.27 1.08 7.62
N GLY A 135 25.23 0.27 7.41
CA GLY A 135 23.88 0.50 7.91
C GLY A 135 23.01 1.43 7.08
N ASP A 136 23.53 2.07 6.03
CA ASP A 136 22.70 2.75 5.06
C ASP A 136 21.94 1.75 4.18
N LEU A 137 20.77 2.15 3.68
CA LEU A 137 19.94 1.31 2.82
C LEU A 137 20.62 1.13 1.46
N LYS A 138 20.78 -0.13 1.03
CA LYS A 138 21.37 -0.48 -0.26
C LYS A 138 20.29 -0.53 -1.32
N PHE A 139 20.31 0.41 -2.25
CA PHE A 139 19.44 0.42 -3.42
C PHE A 139 20.02 -0.42 -4.53
N VAL A 140 19.16 -1.05 -5.32
CA VAL A 140 19.55 -1.92 -6.44
C VAL A 140 19.56 -1.10 -7.73
N ASP A 141 20.65 -1.18 -8.48
CA ASP A 141 20.68 -0.80 -9.89
C ASP A 141 19.89 -1.86 -10.67
N LEU A 142 18.63 -1.57 -10.96
CA LEU A 142 17.68 -2.55 -11.49
C LEU A 142 17.84 -2.75 -13.00
N ASP A 143 18.18 -1.69 -13.73
CA ASP A 143 18.39 -1.73 -15.19
C ASP A 143 19.85 -2.05 -15.57
N GLY A 144 20.76 -2.11 -14.60
CA GLY A 144 22.16 -2.50 -14.78
C GLY A 144 23.01 -1.50 -15.52
N ASN A 145 22.63 -0.23 -15.51
CA ASN A 145 23.33 0.82 -16.24
C ASN A 145 24.48 1.49 -15.45
N GLY A 146 24.67 1.08 -14.19
CA GLY A 146 25.69 1.65 -13.29
C GLY A 146 25.28 2.98 -12.65
N VAL A 147 24.00 3.37 -12.72
CA VAL A 147 23.50 4.63 -12.16
C VAL A 147 22.17 4.40 -11.47
N TRP A 148 22.12 4.50 -10.15
CA TRP A 148 20.84 4.43 -9.45
C TRP A 148 20.05 5.74 -9.66
N GLY A 149 18.87 5.61 -10.30
CA GLY A 149 18.07 6.78 -10.61
C GLY A 149 16.74 6.51 -11.28
N VAL A 150 16.14 7.57 -11.78
CA VAL A 150 14.81 7.57 -12.40
C VAL A 150 14.85 7.42 -13.93
N GLY A 151 16.00 7.20 -14.52
CA GLY A 151 16.18 7.13 -15.97
C GLY A 151 15.69 8.40 -16.67
N ASN A 152 14.82 8.23 -17.68
CA ASN A 152 14.18 9.36 -18.36
C ASN A 152 12.89 9.82 -17.64
N ASP A 153 12.61 9.30 -16.48
CA ASP A 153 11.40 9.58 -15.68
C ASP A 153 10.09 9.31 -16.44
N THR A 154 10.09 8.27 -17.26
CA THR A 154 8.93 7.80 -18.04
C THR A 154 8.70 6.31 -17.81
N VAL A 155 7.48 5.83 -18.10
CA VAL A 155 7.13 4.40 -18.00
C VAL A 155 8.03 3.51 -18.88
N ASP A 156 8.41 4.00 -20.06
CA ASP A 156 9.23 3.23 -21.01
C ASP A 156 10.72 3.19 -20.60
N LYS A 157 11.17 4.17 -19.82
CA LYS A 157 12.54 4.27 -19.30
C LYS A 157 12.51 4.78 -17.85
N PRO A 158 12.03 3.94 -16.91
CA PRO A 158 11.80 4.34 -15.51
C PRO A 158 13.09 4.37 -14.66
N GLY A 159 14.25 3.99 -15.24
CA GLY A 159 15.46 3.71 -14.48
C GLY A 159 15.23 2.51 -13.56
N ASP A 160 15.67 2.64 -12.31
CA ASP A 160 15.58 1.57 -11.31
C ASP A 160 14.22 1.48 -10.61
N ARG A 161 13.23 2.26 -11.07
CA ARG A 161 11.88 2.18 -10.51
C ARG A 161 11.08 1.05 -11.11
N THR A 162 10.26 0.44 -10.28
CA THR A 162 9.27 -0.56 -10.67
C THR A 162 7.99 -0.36 -9.86
N ILE A 163 6.89 -0.99 -10.28
CA ILE A 163 5.65 -1.01 -9.52
C ILE A 163 5.84 -1.93 -8.32
N LEU A 164 5.74 -1.38 -7.11
CA LEU A 164 5.93 -2.08 -5.84
C LEU A 164 4.61 -2.60 -5.26
N GLY A 165 3.49 -1.99 -5.60
CA GLY A 165 2.19 -2.35 -5.08
C GLY A 165 1.10 -1.40 -5.55
N ASN A 166 -0.08 -1.50 -4.92
CA ASN A 166 -1.22 -0.64 -5.21
C ASN A 166 -1.79 -0.07 -3.90
N SER A 167 -2.09 1.22 -3.91
CA SER A 167 -2.63 1.96 -2.77
C SER A 167 -4.14 1.82 -2.61
N LEU A 168 -4.83 1.26 -3.59
CA LEU A 168 -6.26 1.00 -3.49
C LEU A 168 -6.52 -0.36 -2.84
N PRO A 169 -7.52 -0.47 -1.94
CA PRO A 169 -7.92 -1.74 -1.37
C PRO A 169 -8.61 -2.59 -2.44
N THR A 170 -7.97 -3.65 -2.88
CA THR A 170 -8.52 -4.66 -3.79
C THR A 170 -8.58 -6.03 -3.10
N LEU A 171 -9.18 -7.02 -3.74
CA LEU A 171 -9.40 -8.34 -3.18
C LEU A 171 -10.13 -8.25 -1.82
N SER A 172 -11.31 -7.66 -1.83
CA SER A 172 -12.18 -7.57 -0.65
C SER A 172 -12.90 -8.89 -0.41
N TYR A 173 -12.93 -9.34 0.84
CA TYR A 173 -13.61 -10.60 1.18
C TYR A 173 -14.35 -10.51 2.51
N GLY A 174 -15.43 -11.30 2.61
CA GLY A 174 -16.23 -11.42 3.81
C GLY A 174 -16.55 -12.88 4.09
N ILE A 175 -16.53 -13.25 5.37
CA ILE A 175 -16.90 -14.58 5.85
C ILE A 175 -17.95 -14.40 6.92
N ASN A 176 -19.11 -15.00 6.74
CA ASN A 176 -20.15 -15.05 7.75
C ASN A 176 -20.46 -16.50 8.11
N ALA A 177 -20.65 -16.74 9.38
CA ALA A 177 -21.10 -18.03 9.87
C ALA A 177 -22.15 -17.85 10.97
N SER A 178 -23.10 -18.75 11.02
CA SER A 178 -24.10 -18.79 12.10
C SER A 178 -24.45 -20.22 12.49
N ILE A 179 -24.79 -20.39 13.76
CA ILE A 179 -25.26 -21.64 14.33
C ILE A 179 -26.52 -21.39 15.18
N ARG A 180 -27.40 -22.39 15.23
CA ARG A 180 -28.52 -22.39 16.13
C ARG A 180 -28.71 -23.80 16.72
N TRP A 181 -28.80 -23.89 18.05
CA TRP A 181 -28.97 -25.15 18.73
C TRP A 181 -29.57 -24.98 20.14
N MET A 182 -30.66 -25.70 20.43
CA MET A 182 -31.32 -25.76 21.77
C MET A 182 -31.62 -24.38 22.36
N GLY A 183 -32.07 -23.42 21.54
CA GLY A 183 -32.35 -22.03 21.97
C GLY A 183 -31.16 -21.10 21.94
N PHE A 184 -29.93 -21.62 21.84
CA PHE A 184 -28.76 -20.81 21.59
C PHE A 184 -28.64 -20.50 20.11
N ASP A 185 -28.28 -19.26 19.80
CA ASP A 185 -27.84 -18.82 18.49
C ASP A 185 -26.53 -18.04 18.60
N ALA A 186 -25.67 -18.23 17.63
CA ALA A 186 -24.45 -17.44 17.51
C ALA A 186 -24.19 -17.10 16.04
N SER A 187 -23.68 -15.92 15.80
CA SER A 187 -23.25 -15.51 14.47
C SER A 187 -21.94 -14.73 14.53
N VAL A 188 -21.14 -14.89 13.50
CA VAL A 188 -19.86 -14.20 13.36
C VAL A 188 -19.72 -13.66 11.95
N PHE A 189 -19.15 -12.45 11.83
CA PHE A 189 -18.80 -11.85 10.55
C PHE A 189 -17.37 -11.33 10.57
N PHE A 190 -16.59 -11.83 9.62
CA PHE A 190 -15.24 -11.34 9.33
C PHE A 190 -15.23 -10.57 8.01
N GLN A 191 -14.45 -9.50 7.96
CA GLN A 191 -14.18 -8.73 6.75
C GLN A 191 -12.69 -8.49 6.60
N GLY A 192 -12.22 -8.59 5.36
CA GLY A 192 -10.81 -8.37 5.06
C GLY A 192 -10.56 -7.76 3.68
N THR A 193 -9.35 -7.31 3.50
CA THR A 193 -8.80 -6.84 2.23
C THR A 193 -7.46 -7.51 2.01
N GLY A 194 -7.26 -8.13 0.84
CA GLY A 194 -6.07 -8.91 0.51
C GLY A 194 -4.91 -8.08 -0.02
N ASN A 195 -5.21 -7.02 -0.77
CA ASN A 195 -4.21 -6.13 -1.34
C ASN A 195 -4.50 -4.69 -0.90
N HIS A 196 -3.57 -4.10 -0.20
CA HIS A 196 -3.61 -2.69 0.16
C HIS A 196 -2.23 -2.29 0.66
N TYR A 197 -1.57 -1.39 -0.07
CA TYR A 197 -0.24 -0.93 0.27
C TYR A 197 -0.25 0.56 0.56
N TRP A 198 0.64 0.97 1.42
CA TRP A 198 0.81 2.37 1.79
C TRP A 198 2.27 2.67 2.06
N TYR A 199 2.75 3.79 1.55
CA TYR A 199 4.10 4.27 1.85
C TYR A 199 4.03 5.46 2.82
N PRO A 200 4.76 5.45 3.94
CA PRO A 200 4.78 6.55 4.88
C PRO A 200 5.45 7.77 4.25
N HIS A 201 4.73 8.88 4.17
CA HIS A 201 5.29 10.15 3.69
C HIS A 201 6.54 10.53 4.50
N GLY A 202 7.57 11.10 3.84
CA GLY A 202 8.87 11.37 4.46
C GLY A 202 8.84 12.27 5.69
N GLU A 203 7.82 13.10 5.83
CA GLU A 203 7.61 13.98 6.98
C GLU A 203 6.75 13.36 8.09
N MET A 204 6.36 12.09 7.95
CA MET A 204 5.57 11.40 8.97
C MET A 204 6.42 11.06 10.19
N MET A 205 6.54 12.00 11.12
CA MET A 205 7.33 11.87 12.33
C MET A 205 6.99 10.64 13.20
N PRO A 206 5.71 10.23 13.38
CA PRO A 206 5.40 9.04 14.16
C PRO A 206 5.98 7.75 13.60
N PHE A 207 6.20 7.67 12.27
CA PHE A 207 6.83 6.52 11.63
C PHE A 207 8.35 6.66 11.56
N TRP A 208 8.84 7.80 11.06
CA TRP A 208 10.25 8.00 10.76
C TRP A 208 11.09 8.46 11.94
N GLY A 209 10.48 9.05 12.97
CA GLY A 209 11.20 9.55 14.13
C GLY A 209 12.34 10.50 13.76
N CYS A 210 13.55 10.19 14.22
CA CYS A 210 14.74 11.03 13.99
C CYS A 210 15.16 11.15 12.50
N TYR A 211 14.68 10.26 11.63
CA TYR A 211 14.96 10.32 10.17
C TYR A 211 14.18 11.43 9.49
N SER A 212 13.06 11.89 10.07
CA SER A 212 12.30 13.04 9.58
C SER A 212 12.83 14.33 10.18
N TYR A 213 12.29 14.76 11.31
CA TYR A 213 12.67 16.00 12.01
C TYR A 213 13.16 15.66 13.42
N PRO A 214 14.47 15.45 13.64
CA PRO A 214 15.00 14.92 14.90
C PRO A 214 14.66 15.78 16.13
N TYR A 215 14.54 17.10 15.94
CA TYR A 215 14.22 18.03 17.04
C TYR A 215 12.73 18.12 17.37
N LEU A 216 11.87 17.59 16.52
CA LEU A 216 10.41 17.66 16.63
C LEU A 216 9.78 16.29 16.89
N SER A 217 10.56 15.20 16.77
CA SER A 217 10.04 13.84 16.83
C SER A 217 10.11 13.29 18.24
N TYR A 218 8.99 12.73 18.69
CA TYR A 218 8.95 11.87 19.88
C TYR A 218 9.24 10.44 19.46
N LEU A 219 10.20 9.81 20.15
CA LEU A 219 10.56 8.43 19.86
C LEU A 219 9.91 7.49 20.90
N PRO A 220 9.31 6.38 20.47
CA PRO A 220 8.94 5.29 21.37
C PRO A 220 10.17 4.77 22.12
N THR A 221 9.99 4.26 23.32
CA THR A 221 11.10 3.74 24.16
C THR A 221 11.86 2.57 23.52
N ASP A 222 11.20 1.82 22.64
CA ASP A 222 11.75 0.69 21.91
C ASP A 222 12.35 1.08 20.54
N PHE A 223 12.36 2.37 20.19
CA PHE A 223 12.79 2.83 18.86
C PHE A 223 14.25 2.48 18.54
N LEU A 224 15.15 2.66 19.52
CA LEU A 224 16.57 2.37 19.33
C LEU A 224 16.84 0.90 19.01
N GLY A 225 16.07 -0.01 19.56
CA GLY A 225 16.15 -1.44 19.22
C GLY A 225 15.73 -1.77 17.78
N LYS A 226 15.13 -0.82 17.07
CA LYS A 226 14.73 -0.95 15.66
C LYS A 226 15.67 -0.26 14.69
N VAL A 227 16.69 0.44 15.20
CA VAL A 227 17.70 1.18 14.41
C VAL A 227 18.93 0.32 14.21
N TRP A 228 19.50 0.41 13.04
CA TRP A 228 20.73 -0.31 12.71
C TRP A 228 21.90 0.13 13.60
N ALA A 229 22.62 -0.85 14.11
CA ALA A 229 23.88 -0.72 14.81
C ALA A 229 24.74 -1.94 14.49
N GLU A 230 26.02 -1.89 14.80
CA GLU A 230 26.95 -3.01 14.52
C GLU A 230 26.55 -4.30 15.25
N ASP A 231 26.00 -4.18 16.45
CA ASP A 231 25.42 -5.26 17.25
C ASP A 231 23.96 -5.58 16.89
N ASN A 232 23.32 -4.79 16.01
CA ASN A 232 21.95 -4.99 15.53
C ASN A 232 21.83 -4.80 14.00
N PRO A 233 22.55 -5.62 13.19
CA PRO A 233 22.62 -5.43 11.74
C PRO A 233 21.33 -5.78 11.00
N ASN A 234 20.41 -6.53 11.63
CA ASN A 234 19.12 -6.96 11.05
C ASN A 234 17.94 -6.09 11.51
N SER A 235 18.20 -4.87 11.94
CA SER A 235 17.18 -3.93 12.39
C SER A 235 16.15 -3.58 11.31
N TYR A 236 15.04 -2.97 11.72
CA TYR A 236 14.02 -2.51 10.78
C TYR A 236 14.45 -1.23 10.04
N PHE A 237 14.95 -0.23 10.79
CA PHE A 237 15.43 1.04 10.24
C PHE A 237 16.95 1.01 9.97
N PRO A 238 17.43 1.81 9.00
CA PRO A 238 18.87 1.92 8.70
C PRO A 238 19.60 2.62 9.84
N ARG A 239 20.90 2.88 9.68
CA ARG A 239 21.62 3.75 10.62
C ARG A 239 20.96 5.13 10.73
N ALA A 240 20.96 5.69 11.93
CA ALA A 240 20.30 6.96 12.20
C ALA A 240 20.97 8.11 11.42
N ARG A 241 20.18 8.76 10.57
CA ARG A 241 20.57 9.97 9.84
C ARG A 241 19.44 10.98 9.86
N ALA A 242 19.68 12.14 10.41
CA ALA A 242 18.71 13.22 10.47
C ALA A 242 18.25 13.64 9.07
N TYR A 243 16.95 13.94 8.93
CA TYR A 243 16.31 14.44 7.70
C TYR A 243 16.42 13.50 6.48
N SER A 244 16.84 12.26 6.65
CA SER A 244 17.01 11.34 5.53
C SER A 244 15.69 10.92 4.88
N SER A 245 14.56 10.96 5.61
CA SER A 245 13.23 10.71 5.07
C SER A 245 12.55 11.99 4.54
N SER A 246 12.89 13.17 5.03
CA SER A 246 12.29 14.45 4.62
C SER A 246 13.09 15.21 3.54
N GLY A 247 13.88 14.54 2.74
CA GLY A 247 14.65 15.14 1.64
C GLY A 247 15.93 14.38 1.30
N GLY A 248 16.19 13.26 1.97
CA GLY A 248 17.30 12.37 1.67
C GLY A 248 16.84 11.09 0.98
N TYR A 249 17.69 10.07 1.01
CA TYR A 249 17.48 8.81 0.30
C TYR A 249 16.25 8.00 0.77
N LEU A 250 15.84 8.14 2.04
CA LEU A 250 14.63 7.49 2.56
C LEU A 250 13.33 8.19 2.12
N SER A 251 13.41 9.39 1.53
CA SER A 251 12.24 10.02 0.90
C SER A 251 11.83 9.31 -0.40
N LYS A 252 12.72 8.50 -0.97
CA LYS A 252 12.44 7.72 -2.17
C LYS A 252 11.61 6.50 -1.80
N VAL A 253 10.45 6.37 -2.42
CA VAL A 253 9.58 5.20 -2.24
C VAL A 253 10.38 3.94 -2.52
N ASN A 254 10.33 2.96 -1.61
CA ASN A 254 11.10 1.73 -1.72
C ASN A 254 10.34 0.54 -1.13
N ASP A 255 10.72 -0.66 -1.51
CA ASP A 255 10.05 -1.89 -1.11
C ASP A 255 10.23 -2.23 0.39
N ARG A 256 11.33 -1.77 1.02
CA ARG A 256 11.59 -2.06 2.44
C ARG A 256 10.59 -1.39 3.38
N TYR A 257 10.23 -0.13 3.10
CA TYR A 257 9.31 0.64 3.95
C TYR A 257 7.90 0.73 3.40
N LEU A 258 7.62 0.07 2.27
CA LEU A 258 6.27 -0.08 1.77
C LEU A 258 5.46 -0.95 2.75
N GLN A 259 4.43 -0.37 3.35
CA GLN A 259 3.59 -1.05 4.33
C GLN A 259 2.50 -1.83 3.62
N ASN A 260 2.40 -3.12 3.92
CA ASN A 260 1.26 -3.93 3.53
C ASN A 260 0.21 -3.82 4.63
N ILE A 261 -0.87 -3.09 4.36
CA ILE A 261 -1.94 -2.80 5.31
C ILE A 261 -3.18 -3.67 5.07
N ARG A 262 -3.01 -4.83 4.42
CA ARG A 262 -4.04 -5.87 4.34
C ARG A 262 -4.50 -6.29 5.73
N TYR A 263 -5.74 -6.67 5.85
CA TYR A 263 -6.27 -7.11 7.13
C TYR A 263 -7.38 -8.14 6.98
N LEU A 264 -7.57 -8.89 8.05
CA LEU A 264 -8.80 -9.64 8.36
C LEU A 264 -9.22 -9.22 9.78
N ARG A 265 -10.46 -8.76 9.94
CA ARG A 265 -10.98 -8.36 11.24
C ARG A 265 -12.32 -8.97 11.52
N LEU A 266 -12.55 -9.32 12.78
CA LEU A 266 -13.86 -9.62 13.30
C LEU A 266 -14.68 -8.32 13.36
N LYS A 267 -15.79 -8.27 12.62
CA LYS A 267 -16.68 -7.10 12.55
C LYS A 267 -17.88 -7.23 13.45
N ASN A 268 -18.39 -8.45 13.58
CA ASN A 268 -19.53 -8.72 14.42
C ASN A 268 -19.42 -10.12 15.04
N LEU A 269 -19.75 -10.21 16.30
CA LEU A 269 -19.98 -11.46 17.04
C LEU A 269 -21.24 -11.27 17.86
N THR A 270 -22.23 -12.09 17.59
CA THR A 270 -23.49 -12.08 18.33
C THR A 270 -23.70 -13.45 18.94
N VAL A 271 -24.12 -13.48 20.20
CA VAL A 271 -24.54 -14.69 20.89
C VAL A 271 -25.88 -14.41 21.55
N GLY A 272 -26.85 -15.24 21.29
CA GLY A 272 -28.20 -15.12 21.81
C GLY A 272 -28.67 -16.39 22.45
N TYR A 273 -29.68 -16.25 23.31
CA TYR A 273 -30.45 -17.37 23.85
C TYR A 273 -31.93 -17.06 23.88
N THR A 274 -32.73 -17.90 23.23
CA THR A 274 -34.18 -17.78 23.22
C THR A 274 -34.73 -18.54 24.44
N ILE A 275 -35.31 -17.80 25.39
CA ILE A 275 -35.94 -18.36 26.57
C ILE A 275 -37.19 -19.16 26.13
N PRO A 276 -37.32 -20.45 26.54
CA PRO A 276 -38.46 -21.25 26.17
C PRO A 276 -39.79 -20.65 26.67
N ALA A 277 -40.82 -20.66 25.83
CA ALA A 277 -42.16 -20.12 26.15
C ALA A 277 -42.76 -20.73 27.42
N THR A 278 -42.41 -21.98 27.78
CA THR A 278 -42.83 -22.62 29.03
C THR A 278 -42.33 -21.91 30.30
N LEU A 279 -41.28 -21.09 30.19
CA LEU A 279 -40.80 -20.27 31.32
C LEU A 279 -41.41 -18.87 31.29
N THR A 280 -41.59 -18.27 30.11
CA THR A 280 -42.19 -16.93 29.97
C THR A 280 -43.67 -16.90 30.25
N ASN A 281 -44.44 -17.94 29.88
CA ASN A 281 -45.86 -18.03 30.15
C ASN A 281 -46.22 -18.36 31.62
N LYS A 282 -45.23 -18.55 32.51
CA LYS A 282 -45.41 -18.68 33.95
C LYS A 282 -45.19 -17.37 34.72
N ALA A 283 -44.80 -16.29 33.99
CA ALA A 283 -44.50 -15.00 34.58
C ALA A 283 -45.69 -14.00 34.50
N ASP A 284 -46.83 -14.42 33.93
CA ASP A 284 -48.13 -13.78 33.99
C ASP A 284 -48.95 -14.49 35.10
#